data_fb19669e36d5dee76283326b5b45a901
#
_entry.id   fb19669e36d5dee76283326b5b45a901
#
_cell.length_a   1.000
_cell.length_b   1.000
_cell.length_c   1.000
_cell.angle_alpha   90.00
_cell.angle_beta   90.00
_cell.angle_gamma   90.00
#
_symmetry.space_group_name_H-M   'P 1'
#
loop_
_entity.id
_entity.type
_entity.pdbx_description
1 polymer ?
#
loop_
_entity_poly.entity_id
_entity_poly.type
_entity_poly.pdbx_seq_one_letter_code
_entity_poly.pdbx_strand_id
1 'polypeptide(L)'
;MDLKDAYLSVPIHAGHSKYLRFEWESDLWEFTCLPFGLSSAPRVFTKVMKPVIGRVRSQGIRSVIYLDDMAVISPSNDQSNLDSQFVIETLQSVGFLINWEKSVLKPCKWIQFLGFTIDSSSMTVSLLQEKLNKLIERASATLHHPKRSIREVAEVIGLIVSTFPAIKLARLHYRHLEFSKVNALKENLNDFDAACSLSQEAKDELEWFSTRCYLYNGTSIKKHSSVMVLTADASQSGWGVTFEYQLTNGEWSIVEKKQHINWLELQTVLLGLQSFLSSSCGGNVIKVFCDNSTAVAYVNNMGGKIVSLNCITYSIWELCLSFDCSIEAFHVPGVQNVCADRLSRKHESSLEWKLHPTVFKWIAEHYFAPDTDLFASRLNYQVGRYVSWKPDPSAWAVDAFSVVWSDPSSG
;
A
#
# COMPACT_ATOMS: atom_id res chain seq x y z
N MET A 1 2.88 19.17 20.83
CA MET A 1 2.47 19.48 22.23
C MET A 1 2.04 18.17 22.86
N ASP A 2 2.35 18.01 24.13
CA ASP A 2 2.04 16.84 24.96
C ASP A 2 1.25 17.33 26.20
N LEU A 3 0.20 16.63 26.58
CA LEU A 3 -0.61 16.97 27.77
C LEU A 3 -0.08 16.19 28.99
N LYS A 4 0.13 16.90 30.09
CA LYS A 4 0.53 16.30 31.35
C LYS A 4 -0.69 15.69 32.04
N ASP A 5 -0.58 14.42 32.44
CA ASP A 5 -1.62 13.71 33.22
C ASP A 5 -3.03 13.80 32.59
N ALA A 6 -3.08 13.74 31.25
CA ALA A 6 -4.28 14.05 30.47
C ALA A 6 -5.54 13.29 30.92
N TYR A 7 -5.46 12.00 31.17
CA TYR A 7 -6.59 11.21 31.66
C TYR A 7 -7.00 11.59 33.09
N LEU A 8 -6.04 11.87 33.94
CA LEU A 8 -6.30 12.25 35.33
C LEU A 8 -6.99 13.63 35.45
N SER A 9 -6.97 14.43 34.38
CA SER A 9 -7.70 15.70 34.30
C SER A 9 -9.22 15.52 34.06
N VAL A 10 -9.68 14.29 33.76
CA VAL A 10 -11.09 14.01 33.48
C VAL A 10 -11.75 13.41 34.72
N PRO A 11 -12.68 14.11 35.40
CA PRO A 11 -13.33 13.61 36.62
C PRO A 11 -14.27 12.43 36.32
N ILE A 12 -14.39 11.52 37.28
CA ILE A 12 -15.37 10.43 37.30
C ILE A 12 -16.60 10.90 38.09
N HIS A 13 -17.78 10.56 37.59
CA HIS A 13 -19.01 10.81 38.32
C HIS A 13 -18.98 10.10 39.69
N ALA A 14 -19.29 10.80 40.78
CA ALA A 14 -19.17 10.31 42.16
C ALA A 14 -19.89 8.96 42.40
N GLY A 15 -21.03 8.72 41.74
CA GLY A 15 -21.76 7.44 41.85
C GLY A 15 -21.06 6.25 41.16
N HIS A 16 -20.01 6.50 40.35
CA HIS A 16 -19.25 5.48 39.60
C HIS A 16 -17.86 5.20 40.18
N SER A 17 -17.32 6.01 41.09
CA SER A 17 -16.00 5.82 41.72
C SER A 17 -15.88 4.44 42.37
N LYS A 18 -16.95 3.94 42.98
CA LYS A 18 -17.04 2.62 43.61
C LYS A 18 -16.71 1.44 42.69
N TYR A 19 -16.81 1.61 41.34
CA TYR A 19 -16.43 0.59 40.36
C TYR A 19 -14.97 0.63 39.97
N LEU A 20 -14.20 1.63 40.46
CA LEU A 20 -12.79 1.86 40.20
C LEU A 20 -11.99 1.83 41.48
N ARG A 21 -12.33 0.88 42.35
CA ARG A 21 -11.64 0.63 43.62
C ARG A 21 -10.40 -0.22 43.44
N PHE A 22 -9.42 0.05 44.23
CA PHE A 22 -8.21 -0.77 44.34
C PHE A 22 -7.71 -0.77 45.80
N GLU A 23 -6.96 -1.79 46.17
CA GLU A 23 -6.34 -1.91 47.47
C GLU A 23 -4.87 -1.48 47.38
N TRP A 24 -4.45 -0.64 48.31
CA TRP A 24 -3.07 -0.21 48.49
C TRP A 24 -2.76 -0.14 49.98
N GLU A 25 -1.69 -0.85 50.42
CA GLU A 25 -1.26 -0.92 51.82
C GLU A 25 -2.40 -1.30 52.79
N SER A 26 -3.27 -2.24 52.41
CA SER A 26 -4.44 -2.72 53.11
C SER A 26 -5.59 -1.71 53.23
N ASP A 27 -5.48 -0.52 52.64
CA ASP A 27 -6.53 0.46 52.55
C ASP A 27 -7.25 0.38 51.20
N LEU A 28 -8.56 0.69 51.20
CA LEU A 28 -9.39 0.70 50.02
C LEU A 28 -9.47 2.12 49.40
N TRP A 29 -8.99 2.26 48.21
CA TRP A 29 -8.97 3.51 47.47
C TRP A 29 -9.95 3.53 46.26
N GLU A 30 -10.39 4.69 45.86
CA GLU A 30 -11.22 4.89 44.68
C GLU A 30 -10.61 5.94 43.77
N PHE A 31 -10.62 5.68 42.43
CA PHE A 31 -10.29 6.73 41.48
C PHE A 31 -11.42 7.76 41.39
N THR A 32 -11.09 9.03 41.58
CA THR A 32 -11.98 10.19 41.36
C THR A 32 -11.84 10.77 39.96
N CYS A 33 -10.85 10.30 39.19
CA CYS A 33 -10.55 10.70 37.82
C CYS A 33 -10.37 9.48 36.92
N LEU A 34 -10.32 9.69 35.60
CA LEU A 34 -10.20 8.63 34.60
C LEU A 34 -8.86 7.89 34.73
N PRO A 35 -8.82 6.61 35.13
CA PRO A 35 -7.58 5.90 35.36
C PRO A 35 -6.97 5.33 34.07
N PHE A 36 -5.65 5.14 34.07
CA PHE A 36 -4.98 4.30 33.09
C PHE A 36 -5.41 2.82 33.23
N GLY A 37 -5.40 2.10 32.10
CA GLY A 37 -5.79 0.68 32.08
C GLY A 37 -7.28 0.42 31.92
N LEU A 38 -8.15 1.40 32.10
CA LEU A 38 -9.58 1.28 31.80
C LEU A 38 -9.78 1.27 30.28
N SER A 39 -10.37 0.19 29.74
CA SER A 39 -10.55 -0.01 28.30
C SER A 39 -11.36 1.10 27.59
N SER A 40 -12.26 1.75 28.31
CA SER A 40 -13.06 2.88 27.82
C SER A 40 -12.36 4.24 27.91
N ALA A 41 -11.25 4.38 28.65
CA ALA A 41 -10.59 5.65 28.90
C ALA A 41 -10.17 6.40 27.64
N PRO A 42 -9.52 5.76 26.63
CA PRO A 42 -9.15 6.44 25.38
C PRO A 42 -10.35 7.02 24.62
N ARG A 43 -11.46 6.26 24.60
CA ARG A 43 -12.72 6.71 23.97
C ARG A 43 -13.35 7.89 24.69
N VAL A 44 -13.40 7.83 26.02
CA VAL A 44 -13.97 8.91 26.86
C VAL A 44 -13.14 10.17 26.67
N PHE A 45 -11.83 10.07 26.80
CA PHE A 45 -10.89 11.19 26.63
C PHE A 45 -11.05 11.84 25.24
N THR A 46 -11.07 11.03 24.17
CA THR A 46 -11.29 11.53 22.81
C THR A 46 -12.62 12.28 22.65
N LYS A 47 -13.70 11.82 23.34
CA LYS A 47 -14.98 12.52 23.33
C LYS A 47 -14.92 13.86 24.07
N VAL A 48 -14.21 13.93 25.19
CA VAL A 48 -14.02 15.17 25.96
C VAL A 48 -13.22 16.17 25.13
N MET A 49 -12.18 15.72 24.44
CA MET A 49 -11.33 16.58 23.60
C MET A 49 -12.01 17.07 22.33
N LYS A 50 -13.04 16.38 21.82
CA LYS A 50 -13.71 16.73 20.55
C LYS A 50 -14.22 18.18 20.49
N PRO A 51 -14.97 18.74 21.46
CA PRO A 51 -15.41 20.13 21.43
C PRO A 51 -14.21 21.11 21.55
N VAL A 52 -13.19 20.80 22.35
CA VAL A 52 -12.00 21.63 22.51
C VAL A 52 -11.26 21.79 21.16
N ILE A 53 -11.02 20.67 20.49
CA ILE A 53 -10.40 20.68 19.15
C ILE A 53 -11.33 21.31 18.10
N GLY A 54 -12.64 21.14 18.24
CA GLY A 54 -13.65 21.83 17.42
C GLY A 54 -13.47 23.35 17.46
N ARG A 55 -13.28 23.93 18.66
CA ARG A 55 -12.99 25.36 18.86
C ARG A 55 -11.66 25.77 18.19
N VAL A 56 -10.61 24.99 18.35
CA VAL A 56 -9.30 25.24 17.70
C VAL A 56 -9.47 25.28 16.17
N ARG A 57 -10.12 24.29 15.62
CA ARG A 57 -10.32 24.18 14.16
C ARG A 57 -11.27 25.24 13.59
N SER A 58 -12.24 25.74 14.38
CA SER A 58 -13.12 26.83 13.95
C SER A 58 -12.39 28.17 13.74
N GLN A 59 -11.17 28.32 14.27
CA GLN A 59 -10.28 29.43 14.00
C GLN A 59 -9.39 29.22 12.75
N GLY A 60 -9.65 28.18 11.96
CA GLY A 60 -8.84 27.85 10.78
C GLY A 60 -7.51 27.14 11.11
N ILE A 61 -7.24 26.83 12.39
CA ILE A 61 -6.00 26.18 12.82
C ILE A 61 -6.04 24.70 12.44
N ARG A 62 -5.09 24.28 11.61
CA ARG A 62 -4.93 22.86 11.23
C ARG A 62 -4.22 22.13 12.36
N SER A 63 -4.93 21.20 12.98
CA SER A 63 -4.41 20.43 14.12
C SER A 63 -4.78 18.95 14.02
N VAL A 64 -3.87 18.12 14.47
CA VAL A 64 -4.04 16.66 14.63
C VAL A 64 -3.88 16.35 16.11
N ILE A 65 -4.80 15.59 16.68
CA ILE A 65 -4.71 15.11 18.05
C ILE A 65 -4.83 13.60 18.07
N TYR A 66 -4.02 12.97 18.87
CA TYR A 66 -4.09 11.56 19.21
C TYR A 66 -3.87 11.40 20.71
N LEU A 67 -4.97 11.24 21.45
CA LEU A 67 -4.99 11.24 22.92
C LEU A 67 -4.32 12.51 23.48
N ASP A 68 -3.24 12.36 24.22
CA ASP A 68 -2.44 13.43 24.85
C ASP A 68 -1.49 14.15 23.89
N ASP A 69 -1.18 13.55 22.74
CA ASP A 69 -0.30 14.10 21.71
C ASP A 69 -1.04 15.02 20.73
N MET A 70 -0.52 16.21 20.48
CA MET A 70 -1.08 17.15 19.49
C MET A 70 0.00 17.74 18.58
N ALA A 71 -0.29 17.82 17.27
CA ALA A 71 0.49 18.55 16.29
C ALA A 71 -0.33 19.70 15.69
N VAL A 72 0.29 20.89 15.56
CA VAL A 72 -0.26 22.08 14.89
C VAL A 72 0.51 22.30 13.60
N ILE A 73 -0.19 22.60 12.51
CA ILE A 73 0.38 22.76 11.17
C ILE A 73 0.03 24.16 10.66
N SER A 74 1.03 24.98 10.42
CA SER A 74 0.85 26.39 10.02
C SER A 74 1.73 26.73 8.80
N PRO A 75 1.36 27.75 8.01
CA PRO A 75 2.07 28.09 6.77
C PRO A 75 3.39 28.84 7.00
N SER A 76 3.59 29.47 8.17
CA SER A 76 4.78 30.23 8.52
C SER A 76 5.14 30.07 10.01
N ASN A 77 6.35 30.44 10.38
CA ASN A 77 6.78 30.41 11.78
C ASN A 77 5.95 31.37 12.67
N ASP A 78 5.66 32.60 12.20
CA ASP A 78 4.87 33.56 12.96
C ASP A 78 3.45 33.05 13.19
N GLN A 79 2.81 32.52 12.14
CA GLN A 79 1.49 31.92 12.29
C GLN A 79 1.51 30.68 13.21
N SER A 80 2.58 29.88 13.16
CA SER A 80 2.73 28.73 14.05
C SER A 80 2.83 29.12 15.52
N ASN A 81 3.52 30.24 15.84
CA ASN A 81 3.58 30.75 17.19
C ASN A 81 2.19 31.23 17.68
N LEU A 82 1.46 31.99 16.86
CA LEU A 82 0.10 32.41 17.18
C LEU A 82 -0.87 31.25 17.36
N ASP A 83 -0.86 30.33 16.43
CA ASP A 83 -1.72 29.12 16.48
C ASP A 83 -1.42 28.28 17.73
N SER A 84 -0.14 28.09 18.03
CA SER A 84 0.30 27.32 19.20
C SER A 84 -0.10 28.01 20.52
N GLN A 85 0.03 29.33 20.60
CA GLN A 85 -0.40 30.08 21.77
C GLN A 85 -1.91 29.98 21.97
N PHE A 86 -2.72 30.15 20.92
CA PHE A 86 -4.18 29.97 20.99
C PHE A 86 -4.58 28.57 21.45
N VAL A 87 -3.90 27.52 20.96
CA VAL A 87 -4.13 26.14 21.38
C VAL A 87 -3.82 25.96 22.86
N ILE A 88 -2.68 26.47 23.34
CA ILE A 88 -2.27 26.39 24.74
C ILE A 88 -3.31 27.08 25.64
N GLU A 89 -3.69 28.33 25.32
CA GLU A 89 -4.70 29.07 26.06
C GLU A 89 -6.06 28.35 26.10
N THR A 90 -6.48 27.79 24.97
CA THR A 90 -7.71 27.00 24.87
C THR A 90 -7.66 25.77 25.78
N LEU A 91 -6.57 25.01 25.75
CA LEU A 91 -6.40 23.80 26.59
C LEU A 91 -6.35 24.15 28.08
N GLN A 92 -5.60 25.18 28.45
CA GLN A 92 -5.51 25.65 29.83
C GLN A 92 -6.84 26.21 30.37
N SER A 93 -7.63 26.91 29.52
CA SER A 93 -8.91 27.44 29.91
C SER A 93 -9.95 26.38 30.28
N VAL A 94 -9.76 25.13 29.82
CA VAL A 94 -10.59 23.98 30.17
C VAL A 94 -9.92 23.03 31.16
N GLY A 95 -8.79 23.44 31.77
CA GLY A 95 -8.13 22.76 32.89
C GLY A 95 -7.08 21.72 32.50
N PHE A 96 -6.70 21.60 31.23
CA PHE A 96 -5.58 20.73 30.83
C PHE A 96 -4.23 21.38 31.09
N LEU A 97 -3.28 20.55 31.52
CA LEU A 97 -1.91 20.98 31.77
C LEU A 97 -1.01 20.61 30.58
N ILE A 98 -0.18 21.57 30.16
CA ILE A 98 0.82 21.31 29.11
C ILE A 98 2.07 20.71 29.75
N ASN A 99 2.58 19.65 29.15
CA ASN A 99 3.89 19.09 29.49
C ASN A 99 4.98 19.87 28.74
N TRP A 100 5.49 20.92 29.38
CA TRP A 100 6.47 21.83 28.77
C TRP A 100 7.78 21.15 28.41
N GLU A 101 8.19 20.13 29.17
CA GLU A 101 9.46 19.41 28.94
C GLU A 101 9.42 18.54 27.68
N LYS A 102 8.26 17.90 27.40
CA LYS A 102 8.08 17.04 26.23
C LYS A 102 7.55 17.78 25.00
N SER A 103 7.00 18.99 25.20
CA SER A 103 6.41 19.77 24.10
C SER A 103 7.46 20.51 23.29
N VAL A 104 7.42 20.33 21.98
CA VAL A 104 8.20 21.15 21.03
C VAL A 104 7.34 22.34 20.61
N LEU A 105 7.58 23.51 21.20
CA LEU A 105 6.79 24.72 20.96
C LEU A 105 7.42 25.66 19.94
N LYS A 106 8.74 25.59 19.74
CA LYS A 106 9.42 26.35 18.69
C LYS A 106 9.05 25.79 17.32
N PRO A 107 8.54 26.62 16.38
CA PRO A 107 8.22 26.15 15.05
C PRO A 107 9.42 25.49 14.37
N CYS A 108 9.19 24.35 13.74
CA CYS A 108 10.23 23.59 13.06
C CYS A 108 9.65 22.92 11.81
N LYS A 109 10.51 22.67 10.81
CA LYS A 109 10.15 21.97 9.59
C LYS A 109 10.22 20.45 9.73
N TRP A 110 10.83 19.99 10.79
CA TRP A 110 11.06 18.60 11.11
C TRP A 110 10.56 18.29 12.53
N ILE A 111 9.69 17.31 12.69
CA ILE A 111 9.12 16.96 13.99
C ILE A 111 8.92 15.47 14.13
N GLN A 112 9.13 14.97 15.34
CA GLN A 112 8.74 13.60 15.72
C GLN A 112 7.29 13.62 16.23
N PHE A 113 6.44 12.78 15.65
CA PHE A 113 5.04 12.65 16.04
C PHE A 113 4.55 11.21 15.86
N LEU A 114 3.96 10.62 16.89
CA LEU A 114 3.45 9.24 16.93
C LEU A 114 4.47 8.18 16.46
N GLY A 115 5.74 8.44 16.70
CA GLY A 115 6.84 7.53 16.34
C GLY A 115 7.26 7.58 14.88
N PHE A 116 6.89 8.66 14.19
CA PHE A 116 7.37 9.01 12.88
C PHE A 116 8.10 10.35 12.92
N THR A 117 8.99 10.52 11.97
CA THR A 117 9.55 11.83 11.63
C THR A 117 8.77 12.40 10.45
N ILE A 118 8.24 13.59 10.61
CA ILE A 118 7.57 14.34 9.55
C ILE A 118 8.49 15.50 9.16
N ASP A 119 8.89 15.54 7.89
CA ASP A 119 9.70 16.63 7.32
C ASP A 119 8.88 17.39 6.29
N SER A 120 8.53 18.63 6.62
CA SER A 120 7.77 19.52 5.74
C SER A 120 8.61 20.14 4.63
N SER A 121 9.95 20.08 4.68
CA SER A 121 10.82 20.58 3.63
C SER A 121 10.88 19.61 2.45
N SER A 122 11.10 18.34 2.73
CA SER A 122 11.07 17.25 1.74
C SER A 122 9.66 16.73 1.48
N MET A 123 8.68 17.07 2.34
CA MET A 123 7.33 16.53 2.34
C MET A 123 7.33 15.00 2.46
N THR A 124 8.02 14.47 3.47
CA THR A 124 8.15 13.03 3.72
C THR A 124 7.77 12.65 5.14
N VAL A 125 7.32 11.41 5.28
CA VAL A 125 7.14 10.72 6.57
C VAL A 125 8.08 9.53 6.61
N SER A 126 8.90 9.43 7.65
CA SER A 126 9.83 8.33 7.87
C SER A 126 9.71 7.75 9.29
N LEU A 127 10.16 6.52 9.48
CA LEU A 127 10.32 5.94 10.81
C LEU A 127 11.48 6.57 11.54
N LEU A 128 11.36 6.66 12.87
CA LEU A 128 12.51 6.90 13.74
C LEU A 128 13.52 5.77 13.58
N GLN A 129 14.82 6.11 13.61
CA GLN A 129 15.90 5.14 13.43
C GLN A 129 15.84 3.96 14.43
N GLU A 130 15.48 4.25 15.66
CA GLU A 130 15.31 3.22 16.71
C GLU A 130 14.21 2.20 16.35
N LYS A 131 13.07 2.69 15.81
CA LYS A 131 11.98 1.80 15.37
C LYS A 131 12.37 0.99 14.15
N LEU A 132 13.10 1.59 13.21
CA LEU A 132 13.61 0.91 12.03
C LEU A 132 14.60 -0.20 12.43
N ASN A 133 15.54 0.10 13.30
CA ASN A 133 16.51 -0.88 13.80
C ASN A 133 15.81 -2.03 14.52
N LYS A 134 14.85 -1.73 15.40
CA LYS A 134 14.03 -2.75 16.08
C LYS A 134 13.29 -3.65 15.10
N LEU A 135 12.73 -3.10 14.02
CA LEU A 135 12.06 -3.90 12.99
C LEU A 135 13.06 -4.85 12.30
N ILE A 136 14.20 -4.33 11.86
CA ILE A 136 15.27 -5.10 11.20
C ILE A 136 15.76 -6.25 12.09
N GLU A 137 16.07 -5.95 13.34
CA GLU A 137 16.53 -6.94 14.33
C GLU A 137 15.48 -8.03 14.57
N ARG A 138 14.22 -7.64 14.76
CA ARG A 138 13.14 -8.61 15.01
C ARG A 138 12.83 -9.47 13.78
N ALA A 139 12.84 -8.88 12.57
CA ALA A 139 12.66 -9.63 11.32
C ALA A 139 13.79 -10.66 11.15
N SER A 140 15.05 -10.24 11.34
CA SER A 140 16.23 -11.12 11.26
C SER A 140 16.19 -12.23 12.33
N ALA A 141 15.88 -11.89 13.57
CA ALA A 141 15.77 -12.89 14.65
C ALA A 141 14.69 -13.93 14.33
N THR A 142 13.51 -13.50 13.86
CA THR A 142 12.43 -14.40 13.50
C THR A 142 12.78 -15.26 12.28
N LEU A 143 13.51 -14.73 11.29
CA LEU A 143 13.95 -15.48 10.12
C LEU A 143 14.88 -16.65 10.50
N HIS A 144 15.83 -16.41 11.40
CA HIS A 144 16.86 -17.40 11.77
C HIS A 144 16.49 -18.29 12.96
N HIS A 145 15.39 -18.00 13.67
CA HIS A 145 14.98 -18.81 14.81
C HIS A 145 14.46 -20.19 14.37
N PRO A 146 15.01 -21.30 14.85
CA PRO A 146 14.64 -22.64 14.39
C PRO A 146 13.22 -23.08 14.81
N LYS A 147 12.76 -22.61 15.95
CA LYS A 147 11.45 -22.92 16.53
C LYS A 147 10.79 -21.62 17.00
N ARG A 148 9.99 -21.01 16.13
CA ARG A 148 9.24 -19.79 16.45
C ARG A 148 7.81 -20.09 16.83
N SER A 149 7.27 -19.36 17.80
CA SER A 149 5.86 -19.42 18.18
C SER A 149 5.00 -18.54 17.25
N ILE A 150 3.71 -18.82 17.20
CA ILE A 150 2.73 -17.97 16.48
C ILE A 150 2.74 -16.55 17.07
N ARG A 151 2.94 -16.41 18.38
CA ARG A 151 3.03 -15.12 19.08
C ARG A 151 4.19 -14.27 18.56
N GLU A 152 5.39 -14.85 18.41
CA GLU A 152 6.56 -14.14 17.88
C GLU A 152 6.32 -13.65 16.44
N VAL A 153 5.70 -14.49 15.60
CA VAL A 153 5.33 -14.09 14.22
C VAL A 153 4.29 -12.98 14.25
N ALA A 154 3.29 -13.04 15.13
CA ALA A 154 2.28 -12.00 15.28
C ALA A 154 2.87 -10.66 15.74
N GLU A 155 3.85 -10.68 16.66
CA GLU A 155 4.57 -9.48 17.11
C GLU A 155 5.32 -8.82 15.95
N VAL A 156 6.03 -9.59 15.13
CA VAL A 156 6.73 -9.06 13.94
C VAL A 156 5.75 -8.48 12.93
N ILE A 157 4.64 -9.17 12.66
CA ILE A 157 3.58 -8.63 11.79
C ILE A 157 3.04 -7.31 12.35
N GLY A 158 2.83 -7.21 13.67
CA GLY A 158 2.39 -5.97 14.32
C GLY A 158 3.40 -4.82 14.13
N LEU A 159 4.70 -5.11 14.26
CA LEU A 159 5.75 -4.14 13.97
C LEU A 159 5.71 -3.70 12.51
N ILE A 160 5.63 -4.65 11.56
CA ILE A 160 5.53 -4.35 10.13
C ILE A 160 4.33 -3.46 9.82
N VAL A 161 3.14 -3.82 10.30
CA VAL A 161 1.91 -3.04 10.08
C VAL A 161 2.05 -1.61 10.61
N SER A 162 2.74 -1.42 11.74
CA SER A 162 2.99 -0.10 12.31
C SER A 162 3.86 0.80 11.42
N THR A 163 4.58 0.25 10.44
CA THR A 163 5.49 0.99 9.55
C THR A 163 4.85 1.49 8.27
N PHE A 164 3.65 1.05 7.93
CA PHE A 164 2.98 1.34 6.65
C PHE A 164 2.93 2.82 6.24
N PRO A 165 2.78 3.79 7.15
CA PRO A 165 2.81 5.20 6.77
C PRO A 165 4.17 5.69 6.26
N ALA A 166 5.27 5.04 6.67
CA ALA A 166 6.64 5.49 6.42
C ALA A 166 7.40 4.61 5.43
N ILE A 167 7.09 3.31 5.35
CA ILE A 167 7.71 2.38 4.41
C ILE A 167 6.68 2.01 3.33
N LYS A 168 6.75 2.68 2.18
CA LYS A 168 5.76 2.59 1.10
C LYS A 168 5.43 1.15 0.70
N LEU A 169 6.43 0.27 0.62
CA LEU A 169 6.28 -1.10 0.13
C LEU A 169 6.05 -2.16 1.20
N ALA A 170 6.05 -1.78 2.48
CA ALA A 170 5.88 -2.74 3.57
C ALA A 170 4.61 -3.61 3.42
N ARG A 171 3.55 -3.05 2.82
CA ARG A 171 2.29 -3.79 2.58
C ARG A 171 2.39 -4.91 1.55
N LEU A 172 3.37 -4.86 0.65
CA LEU A 172 3.60 -5.94 -0.33
C LEU A 172 4.30 -7.14 0.27
N HIS A 173 5.07 -6.95 1.36
CA HIS A 173 6.02 -7.93 1.89
C HIS A 173 5.60 -8.53 3.25
N TYR A 174 4.30 -8.69 3.55
CA TYR A 174 3.88 -9.28 4.83
C TYR A 174 2.72 -10.28 4.70
N ARG A 175 2.18 -10.47 3.51
CA ARG A 175 0.98 -11.28 3.32
C ARG A 175 1.21 -12.77 3.56
N HIS A 176 2.35 -13.29 3.16
CA HIS A 176 2.71 -14.70 3.37
C HIS A 176 3.03 -14.99 4.84
N LEU A 177 3.60 -14.00 5.56
CA LEU A 177 3.71 -14.05 7.03
C LEU A 177 2.33 -14.13 7.69
N GLU A 178 1.39 -13.30 7.24
CA GLU A 178 0.02 -13.29 7.76
C GLU A 178 -0.69 -14.62 7.46
N PHE A 179 -0.54 -15.19 6.27
CA PHE A 179 -1.08 -16.51 5.92
C PHE A 179 -0.47 -17.62 6.78
N SER A 180 0.84 -17.63 6.96
CA SER A 180 1.52 -18.62 7.82
C SER A 180 0.98 -18.57 9.25
N LYS A 181 0.84 -17.36 9.82
CA LYS A 181 0.23 -17.16 11.14
C LYS A 181 -1.21 -17.67 11.22
N VAL A 182 -2.06 -17.29 10.23
CA VAL A 182 -3.49 -17.64 10.23
C VAL A 182 -3.67 -19.16 10.07
N ASN A 183 -2.88 -19.82 9.24
CA ASN A 183 -2.94 -21.25 9.06
C ASN A 183 -2.47 -21.99 10.33
N ALA A 184 -1.36 -21.57 10.92
CA ALA A 184 -0.87 -22.13 12.16
C ALA A 184 -1.89 -21.98 13.32
N LEU A 185 -2.57 -20.83 13.44
CA LEU A 185 -3.65 -20.63 14.42
C LEU A 185 -4.82 -21.59 14.20
N LYS A 186 -5.24 -21.82 12.95
CA LYS A 186 -6.32 -22.78 12.65
C LYS A 186 -5.94 -24.22 12.99
N GLU A 187 -4.70 -24.63 12.72
CA GLU A 187 -4.18 -25.95 12.99
C GLU A 187 -4.00 -26.22 14.49
N ASN A 188 -3.71 -25.19 15.28
CA ASN A 188 -3.42 -25.27 16.71
C ASN A 188 -4.54 -24.68 17.61
N LEU A 189 -5.81 -24.70 17.16
CA LEU A 189 -6.98 -24.28 17.95
C LEU A 189 -6.84 -22.85 18.56
N ASN A 190 -6.19 -21.93 17.86
CA ASN A 190 -5.87 -20.56 18.28
C ASN A 190 -4.88 -20.45 19.46
N ASP A 191 -4.06 -21.47 19.71
CA ASP A 191 -2.96 -21.38 20.66
C ASP A 191 -1.80 -20.56 20.07
N PHE A 192 -1.57 -19.37 20.60
CA PHE A 192 -0.50 -18.47 20.17
C PHE A 192 0.91 -18.95 20.57
N ASP A 193 1.04 -19.85 21.52
CA ASP A 193 2.32 -20.37 21.98
C ASP A 193 2.76 -21.62 21.20
N ALA A 194 1.88 -22.14 20.34
CA ALA A 194 2.20 -23.22 19.42
C ALA A 194 3.24 -22.79 18.37
N ALA A 195 3.94 -23.78 17.79
CA ALA A 195 4.94 -23.54 16.75
C ALA A 195 4.31 -23.03 15.45
N CYS A 196 4.98 -22.08 14.79
CA CYS A 196 4.62 -21.54 13.50
C CYS A 196 5.66 -21.89 12.44
N SER A 197 5.28 -22.69 11.44
CA SER A 197 6.09 -22.95 10.25
C SER A 197 5.86 -21.84 9.21
N LEU A 198 6.95 -21.28 8.69
CA LEU A 198 6.89 -20.27 7.64
C LEU A 198 7.11 -20.92 6.27
N SER A 199 6.30 -20.54 5.27
CA SER A 199 6.56 -20.83 3.87
C SER A 199 7.86 -20.14 3.39
N GLN A 200 8.37 -20.52 2.22
CA GLN A 200 9.56 -19.87 1.67
C GLN A 200 9.28 -18.39 1.37
N GLU A 201 8.12 -18.08 0.81
CA GLU A 201 7.70 -16.71 0.53
C GLU A 201 7.60 -15.86 1.81
N ALA A 202 7.15 -16.44 2.92
CA ALA A 202 7.12 -15.74 4.21
C ALA A 202 8.54 -15.47 4.76
N LYS A 203 9.49 -16.36 4.49
CA LYS A 203 10.91 -16.13 4.82
C LYS A 203 11.52 -15.04 3.94
N ASP A 204 11.19 -15.03 2.65
CA ASP A 204 11.64 -14.01 1.70
C ASP A 204 11.11 -12.61 2.10
N GLU A 205 9.87 -12.54 2.61
CA GLU A 205 9.30 -11.31 3.20
C GLU A 205 10.11 -10.84 4.43
N LEU A 206 10.48 -11.73 5.35
CA LEU A 206 11.32 -11.40 6.51
C LEU A 206 12.72 -10.97 6.09
N GLU A 207 13.30 -11.62 5.07
CA GLU A 207 14.58 -11.24 4.50
C GLU A 207 14.54 -9.83 3.92
N TRP A 208 13.46 -9.48 3.20
CA TRP A 208 13.26 -8.14 2.70
C TRP A 208 13.24 -7.09 3.83
N PHE A 209 12.55 -7.37 4.94
CA PHE A 209 12.54 -6.46 6.10
C PHE A 209 13.90 -6.37 6.79
N SER A 210 14.67 -7.45 6.86
CA SER A 210 15.98 -7.46 7.51
C SER A 210 17.08 -6.80 6.66
N THR A 211 16.94 -6.79 5.32
CA THR A 211 18.02 -6.39 4.41
C THR A 211 17.72 -5.19 3.51
N ARG A 212 16.46 -4.86 3.25
CA ARG A 212 16.08 -3.87 2.22
C ARG A 212 15.12 -2.78 2.68
N CYS A 213 14.33 -2.99 3.73
CA CYS A 213 13.27 -2.06 4.12
C CYS A 213 13.78 -0.63 4.41
N TYR A 214 15.01 -0.49 4.88
CA TYR A 214 15.64 0.80 5.18
C TYR A 214 15.80 1.69 3.92
N LEU A 215 15.94 1.11 2.73
CA LEU A 215 16.01 1.84 1.46
C LEU A 215 14.69 2.54 1.10
N TYR A 216 13.59 2.06 1.66
CA TYR A 216 12.23 2.55 1.39
C TYR A 216 11.64 3.35 2.57
N ASN A 217 12.48 3.68 3.58
CA ASN A 217 12.07 4.48 4.71
C ASN A 217 11.99 5.96 4.31
N GLY A 218 10.80 6.46 4.14
CA GLY A 218 10.52 7.83 3.71
C GLY A 218 9.47 7.88 2.60
N THR A 219 8.19 7.87 3.00
CA THR A 219 7.08 8.01 2.06
C THR A 219 6.78 9.46 1.78
N SER A 220 6.73 9.85 0.51
CA SER A 220 6.32 11.21 0.12
C SER A 220 4.84 11.45 0.44
N ILE A 221 4.55 12.59 1.08
CA ILE A 221 3.19 13.10 1.33
C ILE A 221 2.80 14.21 0.33
N LYS A 222 3.65 14.48 -0.67
CA LYS A 222 3.31 15.40 -1.77
C LYS A 222 2.18 14.80 -2.59
N LYS A 223 1.21 15.65 -2.96
CA LYS A 223 0.32 15.30 -4.05
C LYS A 223 1.11 15.37 -5.35
N HIS A 224 1.03 14.32 -6.14
CA HIS A 224 1.61 14.32 -7.48
C HIS A 224 0.91 15.37 -8.35
N SER A 225 1.69 16.06 -9.18
CA SER A 225 1.20 17.16 -10.01
C SER A 225 0.56 16.69 -11.31
N SER A 226 0.90 15.50 -11.76
CA SER A 226 0.45 14.93 -13.03
C SER A 226 -0.24 13.59 -12.79
N VAL A 227 -1.36 13.40 -13.47
CA VAL A 227 -2.23 12.23 -13.37
C VAL A 227 -2.43 11.67 -14.78
N MET A 228 -2.22 10.37 -14.93
CA MET A 228 -2.56 9.60 -16.13
C MET A 228 -3.74 8.67 -15.81
N VAL A 229 -4.61 8.44 -16.76
CA VAL A 229 -5.84 7.67 -16.57
C VAL A 229 -5.78 6.36 -17.32
N LEU A 230 -5.98 5.25 -16.61
CA LEU A 230 -6.16 3.91 -17.16
C LEU A 230 -7.55 3.42 -16.80
N THR A 231 -8.33 2.95 -17.79
CA THR A 231 -9.62 2.29 -17.53
C THR A 231 -9.54 0.85 -18.00
N ALA A 232 -9.93 -0.08 -17.15
CA ALA A 232 -9.79 -1.52 -17.37
C ALA A 232 -11.13 -2.24 -17.19
N ASP A 233 -11.34 -3.27 -18.00
CA ASP A 233 -12.49 -4.17 -17.91
C ASP A 233 -12.13 -5.57 -18.38
N ALA A 234 -12.66 -6.59 -17.72
CA ALA A 234 -12.51 -7.98 -18.08
C ALA A 234 -13.87 -8.65 -18.34
N SER A 235 -13.92 -9.45 -19.39
CA SER A 235 -15.00 -10.40 -19.62
C SER A 235 -14.47 -11.84 -19.61
N GLN A 236 -15.35 -12.83 -19.73
CA GLN A 236 -14.91 -14.22 -19.91
C GLN A 236 -14.21 -14.48 -21.25
N SER A 237 -14.43 -13.61 -22.25
CA SER A 237 -13.84 -13.76 -23.58
C SER A 237 -12.47 -13.08 -23.70
N GLY A 238 -12.24 -11.99 -22.97
CA GLY A 238 -10.99 -11.25 -23.04
C GLY A 238 -10.94 -10.03 -22.16
N TRP A 239 -9.97 -9.19 -22.40
CA TRP A 239 -9.67 -7.98 -21.63
C TRP A 239 -9.66 -6.73 -22.54
N GLY A 240 -9.96 -5.58 -21.96
CA GLY A 240 -9.94 -4.30 -22.63
C GLY A 240 -9.42 -3.18 -21.74
N VAL A 241 -8.57 -2.32 -22.30
CA VAL A 241 -7.94 -1.22 -21.57
C VAL A 241 -7.93 0.04 -22.43
N THR A 242 -8.19 1.17 -21.79
CA THR A 242 -7.89 2.49 -22.35
C THR A 242 -6.84 3.17 -21.47
N PHE A 243 -5.87 3.81 -22.08
CA PHE A 243 -4.86 4.60 -21.39
C PHE A 243 -4.74 5.95 -22.09
N GLU A 244 -5.16 7.02 -21.42
CA GLU A 244 -5.32 8.33 -22.04
C GLU A 244 -6.18 8.23 -23.32
N TYR A 245 -5.60 8.45 -24.48
CA TYR A 245 -6.25 8.38 -25.79
C TYR A 245 -5.97 7.08 -26.55
N GLN A 246 -5.21 6.17 -25.97
CA GLN A 246 -4.83 4.90 -26.58
C GLN A 246 -5.72 3.77 -26.08
N LEU A 247 -5.90 2.78 -26.92
CA LEU A 247 -6.76 1.63 -26.67
C LEU A 247 -5.99 0.34 -26.93
N THR A 248 -6.23 -0.68 -26.12
CA THR A 248 -5.81 -2.02 -26.43
C THR A 248 -6.76 -3.05 -25.84
N ASN A 249 -6.73 -4.25 -26.39
CA ASN A 249 -7.52 -5.37 -25.91
C ASN A 249 -6.87 -6.69 -26.34
N GLY A 250 -7.36 -7.80 -25.83
CA GLY A 250 -6.90 -9.10 -26.25
C GLY A 250 -7.73 -10.24 -25.66
N GLU A 251 -7.56 -11.42 -26.23
CA GLU A 251 -8.16 -12.63 -25.70
C GLU A 251 -7.37 -13.16 -24.50
N TRP A 252 -8.04 -13.98 -23.71
CA TRP A 252 -7.39 -14.79 -22.69
C TRP A 252 -6.77 -16.05 -23.28
N SER A 253 -5.64 -16.46 -22.76
CA SER A 253 -5.12 -17.81 -23.00
C SER A 253 -6.08 -18.87 -22.43
N ILE A 254 -5.91 -20.14 -22.86
CA ILE A 254 -6.73 -21.26 -22.37
C ILE A 254 -6.67 -21.42 -20.85
N VAL A 255 -5.53 -21.07 -20.24
CA VAL A 255 -5.32 -21.15 -18.78
C VAL A 255 -6.00 -19.96 -18.06
N GLU A 256 -5.87 -18.75 -18.61
CA GLU A 256 -6.47 -17.55 -18.03
C GLU A 256 -8.00 -17.59 -18.08
N LYS A 257 -8.60 -18.07 -19.17
CA LYS A 257 -10.08 -18.23 -19.30
C LYS A 257 -10.73 -19.05 -18.16
N LYS A 258 -9.96 -19.89 -17.48
CA LYS A 258 -10.44 -20.72 -16.35
C LYS A 258 -10.40 -20.00 -15.01
N GLN A 259 -9.80 -18.80 -14.94
CA GLN A 259 -9.65 -18.06 -13.70
C GLN A 259 -10.95 -17.36 -13.29
N HIS A 260 -11.07 -17.07 -12.02
CA HIS A 260 -12.20 -16.30 -11.47
C HIS A 260 -12.18 -14.87 -12.01
N ILE A 261 -13.35 -14.25 -12.19
CA ILE A 261 -13.45 -12.87 -12.71
C ILE A 261 -12.59 -11.87 -11.97
N ASN A 262 -12.48 -11.92 -10.66
CA ASN A 262 -11.61 -11.03 -9.88
C ASN A 262 -10.13 -11.14 -10.27
N TRP A 263 -9.70 -12.34 -10.66
CA TRP A 263 -8.35 -12.59 -11.18
C TRP A 263 -8.19 -11.93 -12.57
N LEU A 264 -9.16 -12.15 -13.45
CA LEU A 264 -9.18 -11.60 -14.81
C LEU A 264 -9.15 -10.06 -14.78
N GLU A 265 -9.95 -9.44 -13.93
CA GLU A 265 -10.00 -8.00 -13.75
C GLU A 265 -8.64 -7.42 -13.28
N LEU A 266 -8.04 -8.05 -12.27
CA LEU A 266 -6.74 -7.60 -11.79
C LEU A 266 -5.62 -7.84 -12.83
N GLN A 267 -5.70 -8.96 -13.54
CA GLN A 267 -4.81 -9.27 -14.65
C GLN A 267 -4.96 -8.26 -15.81
N THR A 268 -6.18 -7.79 -16.09
CA THR A 268 -6.40 -6.74 -17.09
C THR A 268 -5.67 -5.44 -16.73
N VAL A 269 -5.69 -5.05 -15.47
CA VAL A 269 -4.90 -3.90 -15.00
C VAL A 269 -3.41 -4.11 -15.28
N LEU A 270 -2.87 -5.28 -14.94
CA LEU A 270 -1.46 -5.60 -15.20
C LEU A 270 -1.13 -5.56 -16.69
N LEU A 271 -1.93 -6.21 -17.54
CA LEU A 271 -1.72 -6.23 -18.99
C LEU A 271 -1.80 -4.82 -19.59
N GLY A 272 -2.73 -3.98 -19.12
CA GLY A 272 -2.81 -2.58 -19.53
C GLY A 272 -1.55 -1.80 -19.16
N LEU A 273 -1.06 -1.95 -17.94
CA LEU A 273 0.17 -1.29 -17.50
C LEU A 273 1.37 -1.76 -18.32
N GLN A 274 1.50 -3.07 -18.56
CA GLN A 274 2.56 -3.63 -19.41
C GLN A 274 2.52 -3.11 -20.84
N SER A 275 1.33 -2.82 -21.37
CA SER A 275 1.16 -2.32 -22.74
C SER A 275 1.53 -0.84 -22.90
N PHE A 276 1.40 -0.03 -21.85
CA PHE A 276 1.47 1.42 -21.97
C PHE A 276 2.55 2.10 -21.13
N LEU A 277 3.04 1.45 -20.07
CA LEU A 277 4.08 2.07 -19.25
C LEU A 277 5.40 2.18 -20.00
N SER A 278 5.97 3.35 -19.93
CA SER A 278 7.27 3.70 -20.49
C SER A 278 8.00 4.68 -19.57
N SER A 279 9.24 4.99 -19.85
CA SER A 279 10.05 5.94 -19.08
C SER A 279 9.42 7.35 -19.01
N SER A 280 8.54 7.70 -19.96
CA SER A 280 7.82 8.99 -19.94
C SER A 280 6.73 9.07 -18.87
N CYS A 281 6.35 7.94 -18.27
CA CYS A 281 5.36 7.89 -17.19
C CYS A 281 5.94 8.19 -15.80
N GLY A 282 7.27 8.31 -15.66
CA GLY A 282 7.93 8.53 -14.38
C GLY A 282 7.47 9.79 -13.65
N GLY A 283 7.35 9.71 -12.32
CA GLY A 283 6.86 10.80 -11.47
C GLY A 283 5.34 11.02 -11.48
N ASN A 284 4.56 10.26 -12.26
CA ASN A 284 3.12 10.40 -12.39
C ASN A 284 2.33 9.47 -11.46
N VAL A 285 1.07 9.83 -11.21
CA VAL A 285 0.07 8.93 -10.62
C VAL A 285 -0.80 8.35 -11.72
N ILE A 286 -0.88 7.03 -11.78
CA ILE A 286 -1.80 6.33 -12.65
C ILE A 286 -3.08 6.08 -11.88
N LYS A 287 -4.18 6.71 -12.30
CA LYS A 287 -5.51 6.45 -11.78
C LYS A 287 -6.15 5.34 -12.61
N VAL A 288 -6.38 4.21 -11.97
CA VAL A 288 -7.04 3.05 -12.58
C VAL A 288 -8.51 3.07 -12.23
N PHE A 289 -9.36 3.08 -13.25
CA PHE A 289 -10.81 2.94 -13.12
C PHE A 289 -11.23 1.53 -13.55
N CYS A 290 -11.94 0.83 -12.66
CA CYS A 290 -12.38 -0.55 -12.83
C CYS A 290 -13.73 -0.74 -12.13
N ASP A 291 -14.61 -1.56 -12.66
CA ASP A 291 -15.92 -1.85 -12.05
C ASP A 291 -15.88 -3.01 -11.05
N ASN A 292 -14.73 -3.63 -10.84
CA ASN A 292 -14.53 -4.69 -9.86
C ASN A 292 -13.94 -4.14 -8.55
N SER A 293 -14.78 -4.08 -7.51
CA SER A 293 -14.38 -3.57 -6.18
C SER A 293 -13.26 -4.39 -5.53
N THR A 294 -13.15 -5.70 -5.83
CA THR A 294 -12.06 -6.55 -5.33
C THR A 294 -10.73 -6.15 -5.97
N ALA A 295 -10.68 -5.96 -7.28
CA ALA A 295 -9.48 -5.51 -7.98
C ALA A 295 -9.02 -4.15 -7.45
N VAL A 296 -9.95 -3.19 -7.31
CA VAL A 296 -9.68 -1.87 -6.71
C VAL A 296 -9.09 -1.99 -5.31
N ALA A 297 -9.67 -2.83 -4.45
CA ALA A 297 -9.18 -3.04 -3.09
C ALA A 297 -7.78 -3.66 -3.07
N TYR A 298 -7.48 -4.64 -3.95
CA TYR A 298 -6.17 -5.28 -4.02
C TYR A 298 -5.07 -4.31 -4.49
N VAL A 299 -5.34 -3.49 -5.49
CA VAL A 299 -4.40 -2.46 -5.94
C VAL A 299 -4.10 -1.47 -4.80
N ASN A 300 -5.14 -0.88 -4.18
CA ASN A 300 -4.97 0.16 -3.17
C ASN A 300 -4.39 -0.35 -1.84
N ASN A 301 -4.69 -1.59 -1.46
CA ASN A 301 -4.19 -2.20 -0.23
C ASN A 301 -2.89 -3.02 -0.43
N MET A 302 -2.33 -3.01 -1.65
CA MET A 302 -1.14 -3.80 -2.00
C MET A 302 -1.31 -5.28 -1.65
N GLY A 303 -2.50 -5.84 -1.95
CA GLY A 303 -2.84 -7.23 -1.70
C GLY A 303 -4.05 -7.43 -0.81
N GLY A 304 -4.37 -8.70 -0.53
CA GLY A 304 -5.53 -9.13 0.25
C GLY A 304 -5.41 -10.58 0.71
N LYS A 305 -6.56 -11.23 0.94
CA LYS A 305 -6.64 -12.57 1.53
C LYS A 305 -6.38 -13.74 0.55
N ILE A 306 -6.39 -13.50 -0.77
CA ILE A 306 -6.28 -14.55 -1.78
C ILE A 306 -4.88 -14.52 -2.40
N VAL A 307 -4.12 -15.61 -2.25
CA VAL A 307 -2.72 -15.69 -2.67
C VAL A 307 -2.55 -15.43 -4.18
N SER A 308 -3.37 -16.03 -5.03
CA SER A 308 -3.28 -15.86 -6.48
C SER A 308 -3.48 -14.41 -6.95
N LEU A 309 -4.31 -13.64 -6.24
CA LEU A 309 -4.50 -12.21 -6.50
C LEU A 309 -3.32 -11.38 -5.99
N ASN A 310 -2.67 -11.80 -4.91
CA ASN A 310 -1.49 -11.11 -4.38
C ASN A 310 -0.31 -11.17 -5.35
N CYS A 311 -0.11 -12.28 -6.07
CA CYS A 311 0.94 -12.40 -7.08
C CYS A 311 0.77 -11.34 -8.18
N ILE A 312 -0.46 -11.16 -8.70
CA ILE A 312 -0.73 -10.13 -9.70
C ILE A 312 -0.54 -8.72 -9.12
N THR A 313 -1.04 -8.50 -7.91
CA THR A 313 -0.88 -7.21 -7.22
C THR A 313 0.59 -6.85 -7.04
N TYR A 314 1.41 -7.82 -6.65
CA TYR A 314 2.86 -7.65 -6.54
C TYR A 314 3.47 -7.21 -7.87
N SER A 315 3.14 -7.92 -8.97
CA SER A 315 3.62 -7.59 -10.32
C SER A 315 3.18 -6.19 -10.78
N ILE A 316 1.94 -5.77 -10.45
CA ILE A 316 1.44 -4.41 -10.73
C ILE A 316 2.32 -3.36 -10.04
N TRP A 317 2.57 -3.53 -8.75
CA TRP A 317 3.35 -2.57 -7.98
C TRP A 317 4.83 -2.58 -8.36
N GLU A 318 5.43 -3.75 -8.60
CA GLU A 318 6.80 -3.88 -9.08
C GLU A 318 6.98 -3.17 -10.43
N LEU A 319 6.04 -3.36 -11.36
CA LEU A 319 6.06 -2.67 -12.65
C LEU A 319 5.94 -1.15 -12.49
N CYS A 320 5.03 -0.66 -11.68
CA CYS A 320 4.90 0.78 -11.41
C CYS A 320 6.19 1.37 -10.80
N LEU A 321 6.83 0.64 -9.90
CA LEU A 321 8.08 1.07 -9.28
C LEU A 321 9.24 1.12 -10.27
N SER A 322 9.33 0.15 -11.21
CA SER A 322 10.39 0.13 -12.23
C SER A 322 10.32 1.34 -13.18
N PHE A 323 9.14 1.94 -13.33
CA PHE A 323 8.91 3.17 -14.09
C PHE A 323 8.76 4.43 -13.23
N ASP A 324 9.08 4.36 -11.93
CA ASP A 324 8.91 5.48 -10.97
C ASP A 324 7.50 6.07 -10.96
N CYS A 325 6.48 5.23 -11.11
CA CYS A 325 5.08 5.63 -11.06
C CYS A 325 4.43 5.26 -9.72
N SER A 326 3.38 5.97 -9.35
CA SER A 326 2.45 5.52 -8.32
C SER A 326 1.09 5.17 -8.93
N ILE A 327 0.33 4.30 -8.26
CA ILE A 327 -0.96 3.82 -8.75
C ILE A 327 -2.03 3.99 -7.67
N GLU A 328 -3.21 4.43 -8.09
CA GLU A 328 -4.42 4.53 -7.27
C GLU A 328 -5.60 3.97 -8.06
N ALA A 329 -6.37 3.06 -7.49
CA ALA A 329 -7.52 2.47 -8.16
C ALA A 329 -8.84 3.04 -7.63
N PHE A 330 -9.80 3.23 -8.53
CA PHE A 330 -11.13 3.78 -8.24
C PHE A 330 -12.19 2.87 -8.83
N HIS A 331 -13.22 2.61 -8.05
CA HIS A 331 -14.38 1.88 -8.54
C HIS A 331 -15.27 2.81 -9.36
N VAL A 332 -15.68 2.35 -10.55
CA VAL A 332 -16.68 3.01 -11.40
C VAL A 332 -17.81 2.04 -11.71
N PRO A 333 -19.06 2.48 -11.75
CA PRO A 333 -20.16 1.62 -12.21
C PRO A 333 -19.91 1.14 -13.65
N GLY A 334 -20.21 -0.13 -13.97
CA GLY A 334 -20.01 -0.71 -15.31
C GLY A 334 -20.66 0.10 -16.44
N VAL A 335 -21.81 0.78 -16.17
CA VAL A 335 -22.47 1.69 -17.11
C VAL A 335 -21.62 2.90 -17.49
N GLN A 336 -20.60 3.24 -16.75
CA GLN A 336 -19.65 4.32 -17.04
C GLN A 336 -18.34 3.78 -17.65
N ASN A 337 -18.10 2.46 -17.57
CA ASN A 337 -16.91 1.79 -18.13
C ASN A 337 -17.10 1.34 -19.59
N VAL A 338 -17.91 2.05 -20.38
CA VAL A 338 -18.42 1.62 -21.71
C VAL A 338 -17.30 1.25 -22.69
N CYS A 339 -16.23 2.01 -22.73
CA CYS A 339 -15.17 1.78 -23.71
C CYS A 339 -14.39 0.50 -23.42
N ALA A 340 -13.94 0.32 -22.18
CA ALA A 340 -13.20 -0.87 -21.77
C ALA A 340 -14.09 -2.13 -21.82
N ASP A 341 -15.37 -2.06 -21.40
CA ASP A 341 -16.33 -3.17 -21.51
C ASP A 341 -16.52 -3.61 -22.95
N ARG A 342 -16.68 -2.66 -23.90
CA ARG A 342 -16.76 -3.00 -25.31
C ARG A 342 -15.49 -3.68 -25.81
N LEU A 343 -14.33 -3.21 -25.41
CA LEU A 343 -13.03 -3.78 -25.80
C LEU A 343 -12.84 -5.18 -25.22
N SER A 344 -13.28 -5.44 -23.99
CA SER A 344 -13.17 -6.77 -23.36
C SER A 344 -14.02 -7.86 -24.01
N ARG A 345 -15.06 -7.46 -24.80
CA ARG A 345 -16.03 -8.38 -25.46
C ARG A 345 -15.82 -8.52 -26.95
N LYS A 346 -15.16 -7.57 -27.60
CA LYS A 346 -14.93 -7.59 -29.06
C LYS A 346 -13.51 -8.04 -29.37
N HIS A 347 -13.37 -9.25 -29.87
CA HIS A 347 -12.09 -9.81 -30.31
C HIS A 347 -12.22 -10.32 -31.75
N GLU A 348 -11.20 -10.04 -32.55
CA GLU A 348 -11.07 -10.58 -33.90
C GLU A 348 -10.19 -11.84 -33.84
N SER A 349 -10.72 -12.89 -33.26
CA SER A 349 -10.01 -14.19 -33.05
C SER A 349 -9.49 -14.81 -34.36
N SER A 350 -10.02 -14.40 -35.50
CA SER A 350 -9.55 -14.84 -36.81
C SER A 350 -8.14 -14.35 -37.17
N LEU A 351 -7.58 -13.40 -36.44
CA LEU A 351 -6.25 -12.82 -36.69
C LEU A 351 -5.13 -13.45 -35.84
N GLU A 352 -5.47 -14.26 -34.84
CA GLU A 352 -4.49 -14.85 -33.91
C GLU A 352 -3.96 -16.21 -34.41
N TRP A 353 -3.22 -16.16 -35.51
CA TRP A 353 -2.57 -17.35 -36.07
C TRP A 353 -1.23 -17.62 -35.42
N LYS A 354 -0.95 -18.88 -35.14
CA LYS A 354 0.35 -19.35 -34.64
C LYS A 354 0.79 -20.57 -35.44
N LEU A 355 1.98 -20.49 -36.04
CA LEU A 355 2.58 -21.65 -36.68
C LEU A 355 2.84 -22.73 -35.63
N HIS A 356 2.60 -23.99 -35.99
CA HIS A 356 2.83 -25.11 -35.06
C HIS A 356 4.31 -25.10 -34.59
N PRO A 357 4.60 -25.21 -33.28
CA PRO A 357 5.95 -25.09 -32.75
C PRO A 357 6.99 -26.00 -33.40
N THR A 358 6.59 -27.23 -33.75
CA THR A 358 7.48 -28.21 -34.43
C THR A 358 7.85 -27.73 -35.84
N VAL A 359 6.92 -27.12 -36.56
CA VAL A 359 7.18 -26.57 -37.91
C VAL A 359 8.04 -25.35 -37.84
N PHE A 360 7.77 -24.46 -36.88
CA PHE A 360 8.60 -23.29 -36.63
C PHE A 360 10.06 -23.69 -36.30
N LYS A 361 10.22 -24.64 -35.38
CA LYS A 361 11.55 -25.16 -35.00
C LYS A 361 12.28 -25.74 -36.20
N TRP A 362 11.61 -26.52 -37.02
CA TRP A 362 12.19 -27.09 -38.23
C TRP A 362 12.66 -25.98 -39.22
N ILE A 363 11.84 -24.96 -39.44
CA ILE A 363 12.21 -23.79 -40.28
C ILE A 363 13.43 -23.07 -39.70
N ALA A 364 13.44 -22.81 -38.41
CA ALA A 364 14.53 -22.13 -37.73
C ALA A 364 15.86 -22.89 -37.80
N GLU A 365 15.82 -24.22 -37.79
CA GLU A 365 16.99 -25.11 -37.90
C GLU A 365 17.51 -25.25 -39.31
N HIS A 366 16.64 -25.20 -40.35
CA HIS A 366 17.04 -25.55 -41.73
C HIS A 366 17.19 -24.32 -42.66
N TYR A 367 16.60 -23.19 -42.30
CA TYR A 367 16.65 -21.98 -43.15
C TYR A 367 17.34 -20.83 -42.41
N PHE A 368 16.70 -20.28 -41.37
CA PHE A 368 17.28 -19.21 -40.56
C PHE A 368 16.53 -19.14 -39.22
N ALA A 369 17.25 -18.80 -38.17
CA ALA A 369 16.68 -18.55 -36.85
C ALA A 369 16.31 -17.05 -36.74
N PRO A 370 15.01 -16.69 -36.72
CA PRO A 370 14.61 -15.29 -36.58
C PRO A 370 14.89 -14.81 -35.15
N ASP A 371 15.37 -13.59 -35.01
CA ASP A 371 15.56 -12.91 -33.72
C ASP A 371 14.34 -12.08 -33.28
N THR A 372 13.49 -11.71 -34.24
CA THR A 372 12.32 -10.87 -34.02
C THR A 372 11.11 -11.39 -34.80
N ASP A 373 9.97 -11.52 -34.16
CA ASP A 373 8.68 -11.81 -34.78
C ASP A 373 7.95 -10.48 -35.06
N LEU A 374 7.88 -10.09 -36.33
CA LEU A 374 7.40 -8.76 -36.71
C LEU A 374 5.87 -8.63 -36.69
N PHE A 375 5.12 -9.73 -36.64
CA PHE A 375 3.66 -9.71 -36.75
C PHE A 375 3.03 -10.65 -35.72
N ALA A 376 3.24 -10.37 -34.46
CA ALA A 376 2.78 -11.22 -33.36
C ALA A 376 2.02 -10.46 -32.30
N SER A 377 1.41 -11.22 -31.43
CA SER A 377 0.75 -10.76 -30.19
C SER A 377 1.23 -11.57 -29.00
N ARG A 378 0.81 -11.20 -27.82
CA ARG A 378 1.06 -11.93 -26.58
C ARG A 378 0.74 -13.43 -26.64
N LEU A 379 -0.21 -13.85 -27.47
CA LEU A 379 -0.66 -15.23 -27.54
C LEU A 379 -0.01 -16.05 -28.64
N ASN A 380 0.50 -15.42 -29.71
CA ASN A 380 0.95 -16.15 -30.89
C ASN A 380 2.43 -15.97 -31.25
N TYR A 381 3.19 -15.13 -30.55
CA TYR A 381 4.63 -14.92 -30.82
C TYR A 381 5.42 -16.23 -30.85
N GLN A 382 6.41 -16.32 -31.72
CA GLN A 382 7.29 -17.49 -31.88
C GLN A 382 8.68 -17.28 -31.29
N VAL A 383 9.15 -16.03 -31.24
CA VAL A 383 10.40 -15.62 -30.58
C VAL A 383 10.13 -14.56 -29.53
N GLY A 384 10.94 -14.50 -28.50
CA GLY A 384 10.68 -13.63 -27.34
C GLY A 384 10.66 -12.13 -27.66
N ARG A 385 11.33 -11.69 -28.72
CA ARG A 385 11.25 -10.32 -29.23
C ARG A 385 10.22 -10.27 -30.36
N TYR A 386 9.13 -9.48 -30.16
CA TYR A 386 8.08 -9.37 -31.17
C TYR A 386 7.53 -7.96 -31.29
N VAL A 387 6.95 -7.67 -32.46
CA VAL A 387 6.27 -6.43 -32.78
C VAL A 387 4.77 -6.72 -32.94
N SER A 388 3.94 -5.96 -32.26
CA SER A 388 2.48 -6.08 -32.36
C SER A 388 1.89 -4.94 -33.21
N TRP A 389 0.75 -5.18 -33.82
CA TRP A 389 0.04 -4.15 -34.61
C TRP A 389 -0.66 -3.10 -33.74
N LYS A 390 -0.85 -3.37 -32.44
CA LYS A 390 -1.42 -2.46 -31.44
C LYS A 390 -0.61 -2.59 -30.13
N PRO A 391 -0.76 -1.64 -29.17
CA PRO A 391 -0.13 -1.82 -27.86
C PRO A 391 -0.46 -3.18 -27.27
N ASP A 392 0.56 -3.94 -26.91
CA ASP A 392 0.44 -5.34 -26.45
C ASP A 392 1.44 -5.57 -25.32
N PRO A 393 1.06 -6.32 -24.27
CA PRO A 393 1.95 -6.63 -23.16
C PRO A 393 3.23 -7.32 -23.62
N SER A 394 4.37 -6.78 -23.22
CA SER A 394 5.71 -7.32 -23.55
C SER A 394 6.13 -7.23 -25.04
N ALA A 395 5.34 -6.59 -25.93
CA ALA A 395 5.81 -6.31 -27.28
C ALA A 395 7.01 -5.37 -27.24
N TRP A 396 8.03 -5.66 -28.06
CA TRP A 396 9.20 -4.80 -28.18
C TRP A 396 8.88 -3.47 -28.85
N ALA A 397 7.97 -3.49 -29.83
CA ALA A 397 7.50 -2.31 -30.53
C ALA A 397 6.06 -2.49 -31.02
N VAL A 398 5.43 -1.41 -31.41
CA VAL A 398 4.09 -1.38 -32.01
C VAL A 398 4.22 -0.94 -33.47
N ASP A 399 3.51 -1.62 -34.36
CA ASP A 399 3.52 -1.42 -35.81
C ASP A 399 4.86 -1.74 -36.46
N ALA A 400 4.96 -2.92 -37.05
CA ALA A 400 6.16 -3.41 -37.73
C ALA A 400 6.66 -2.48 -38.85
N PHE A 401 5.76 -1.73 -39.48
CA PHE A 401 6.13 -0.81 -40.56
C PHE A 401 6.69 0.52 -40.04
N SER A 402 6.58 0.79 -38.74
CA SER A 402 7.20 1.95 -38.10
C SER A 402 8.62 1.65 -37.57
N VAL A 403 9.06 0.40 -37.60
CA VAL A 403 10.40 -0.03 -37.13
C VAL A 403 11.37 -0.19 -38.30
N VAL A 404 12.62 0.13 -38.06
CA VAL A 404 13.67 -0.09 -39.06
C VAL A 404 14.06 -1.58 -39.05
N TRP A 405 13.91 -2.23 -40.18
CA TRP A 405 14.28 -3.63 -40.40
C TRP A 405 15.74 -3.73 -40.86
N SER A 406 16.66 -3.21 -40.08
CA SER A 406 18.10 -3.32 -40.37
C SER A 406 18.68 -4.52 -39.66
N ASP A 407 19.61 -5.19 -40.33
CA ASP A 407 20.42 -6.24 -39.75
C ASP A 407 21.29 -5.65 -38.61
N PRO A 408 21.20 -6.17 -37.35
CA PRO A 408 22.05 -5.71 -36.27
C PRO A 408 23.57 -5.98 -36.50
N SER A 409 23.90 -6.80 -37.48
CA SER A 409 25.29 -7.15 -37.85
C SER A 409 25.96 -6.16 -38.81
N SER A 410 25.26 -5.11 -39.25
CA SER A 410 25.78 -4.12 -40.19
C SER A 410 26.15 -2.76 -39.55
N GLY A 411 26.33 -2.70 -38.21
CA GLY A 411 26.76 -1.50 -37.49
C GLY A 411 27.97 -1.74 -36.63
#